data_cdb5425a95ff7b983cab0292f878c6ba
#
_entry.id   cdb5425a95ff7b983cab0292f878c6ba
#
_cell.length_a   1.000
_cell.length_b   1.000
_cell.length_c   1.000
_cell.angle_alpha   90.00
_cell.angle_beta   90.00
_cell.angle_gamma   90.00
#
_symmetry.space_group_name_H-M   'P 1'
#
loop_
_entity.id
_entity.type
_entity.pdbx_description
1 polymer ?
#
loop_
_entity_poly.entity_id
_entity_poly.type
_entity_poly.pdbx_seq_one_letter_code
_entity_poly.pdbx_strand_id
1 'polypeptide(L)'
;MIDDVFVFDGVCHIYDFSSDNARTERRDTAPMQQHWRWAIGAMQWPSPDIGKFTPEFDWATQFTVDDMYEMEFVLSPVDMAMVHAVPVWDWFNHGFAPIEMQHRFAAAYPERVLLCGAVDPLHHGVDGAMREMERQVHELGAVSFKFYNGHVDGSWACDDRQVAYPLYEKAQELGVSMLQFHKGLPFGQWDVEVLRPVDIQRPARDFPDVNFVIHHLALPYVDEAISIASRFPNVYLALSGVMSFLHVAPRRIQMWLGEMLQNIGPHKLMWGSEAAMTGPPGPFLKAFMDLEMPEDLQDGFGYPQITHEDKRMILGGNIARLLGIDTGAKIKELRP
;
A
#
# COMPACT_ATOMS: atom_id res chain seq x y z
N MET A 1 7.85 -19.96 -7.81
CA MET A 1 8.88 -18.96 -7.46
C MET A 1 9.31 -18.25 -8.73
N ILE A 2 9.62 -16.98 -8.64
CA ILE A 2 10.24 -16.24 -9.74
C ILE A 2 11.74 -16.32 -9.46
N ASP A 3 12.45 -17.18 -10.16
CA ASP A 3 13.72 -17.78 -9.72
C ASP A 3 14.83 -16.80 -9.31
N ASP A 4 14.93 -15.62 -9.94
CA ASP A 4 15.97 -14.62 -9.67
C ASP A 4 15.45 -13.27 -9.16
N VAL A 5 14.15 -13.18 -8.87
CA VAL A 5 13.50 -11.97 -8.36
C VAL A 5 13.15 -12.13 -6.89
N PHE A 6 13.66 -11.22 -6.05
CA PHE A 6 13.16 -11.06 -4.69
C PHE A 6 11.82 -10.34 -4.73
N VAL A 7 10.78 -11.02 -4.29
CA VAL A 7 9.41 -10.50 -4.29
C VAL A 7 9.04 -10.05 -2.88
N PHE A 8 8.86 -8.74 -2.73
CA PHE A 8 8.39 -8.14 -1.49
C PHE A 8 7.02 -7.51 -1.72
N ASP A 9 5.97 -8.09 -1.14
CA ASP A 9 4.67 -7.45 -1.13
C ASP A 9 4.69 -6.27 -0.17
N GLY A 10 4.75 -5.06 -0.74
CA GLY A 10 4.83 -3.82 0.02
C GLY A 10 3.53 -3.43 0.72
N VAL A 11 2.40 -4.08 0.42
CA VAL A 11 1.09 -3.75 0.99
C VAL A 11 0.16 -4.94 0.97
N CYS A 12 -0.08 -5.51 2.14
CA CYS A 12 -1.17 -6.45 2.37
C CYS A 12 -1.91 -6.12 3.68
N HIS A 13 -3.10 -6.66 3.89
CA HIS A 13 -3.96 -6.31 5.02
C HIS A 13 -4.78 -7.49 5.51
N ILE A 14 -4.83 -7.70 6.82
CA ILE A 14 -5.81 -8.58 7.45
C ILE A 14 -7.02 -7.72 7.82
N TYR A 15 -8.07 -7.80 7.01
CA TYR A 15 -9.28 -7.00 7.19
C TYR A 15 -10.25 -7.64 8.18
N ASP A 16 -10.96 -6.80 8.90
CA ASP A 16 -12.09 -7.18 9.74
C ASP A 16 -13.38 -6.54 9.21
N PHE A 17 -14.14 -7.30 8.43
CA PHE A 17 -15.43 -6.90 7.88
C PHE A 17 -16.61 -7.38 8.74
N SER A 18 -16.36 -7.89 9.93
CA SER A 18 -17.42 -8.37 10.80
C SER A 18 -18.44 -7.26 11.15
N SER A 19 -19.68 -7.66 11.36
CA SER A 19 -20.76 -6.74 11.76
C SER A 19 -20.45 -6.02 13.07
N ASP A 20 -19.72 -6.67 13.96
CA ASP A 20 -19.32 -6.11 15.26
C ASP A 20 -18.30 -4.99 15.15
N ASN A 21 -17.50 -5.01 14.09
CA ASN A 21 -16.55 -3.95 13.77
C ASN A 21 -17.17 -2.80 12.97
N ALA A 22 -18.26 -3.04 12.23
CA ALA A 22 -18.89 -2.02 11.40
C ALA A 22 -19.74 -1.04 12.28
N ARG A 23 -19.58 0.27 12.05
CA ARG A 23 -20.40 1.33 12.68
C ARG A 23 -21.74 1.46 11.98
N THR A 24 -22.64 0.52 12.26
CA THR A 24 -23.94 0.40 11.58
C THR A 24 -24.92 1.53 11.92
N GLU A 25 -24.66 2.28 12.98
CA GLU A 25 -25.43 3.48 13.37
C GLU A 25 -25.24 4.66 12.42
N ARG A 26 -24.15 4.66 11.63
CA ARG A 26 -23.91 5.69 10.63
C ARG A 26 -24.70 5.40 9.34
N ARG A 27 -25.42 6.40 8.86
CA ARG A 27 -26.23 6.29 7.63
C ARG A 27 -25.41 6.05 6.35
N ASP A 28 -24.12 6.39 6.35
CA ASP A 28 -23.21 6.28 5.21
C ASP A 28 -22.40 4.98 5.20
N THR A 29 -22.51 4.13 6.23
CA THR A 29 -21.84 2.82 6.29
C THR A 29 -22.28 1.89 5.15
N ALA A 30 -23.60 1.73 4.93
CA ALA A 30 -24.10 0.86 3.86
C ALA A 30 -23.71 1.34 2.44
N PRO A 31 -23.81 2.64 2.08
CA PRO A 31 -23.27 3.16 0.83
C PRO A 31 -21.77 2.92 0.65
N MET A 32 -20.97 3.10 1.71
CA MET A 32 -19.54 2.82 1.69
C MET A 32 -19.29 1.33 1.40
N GLN A 33 -19.96 0.42 2.10
CA GLN A 33 -19.85 -1.01 1.89
C GLN A 33 -20.22 -1.43 0.47
N GLN A 34 -21.27 -0.83 -0.11
CA GLN A 34 -21.67 -1.09 -1.51
C GLN A 34 -20.60 -0.64 -2.51
N HIS A 35 -19.99 0.53 -2.29
CA HIS A 35 -18.89 1.02 -3.10
C HIS A 35 -17.71 0.05 -3.07
N TRP A 36 -17.33 -0.42 -1.88
CA TRP A 36 -16.22 -1.35 -1.72
C TRP A 36 -16.46 -2.71 -2.37
N ARG A 37 -17.67 -3.26 -2.29
CA ARG A 37 -18.01 -4.50 -3.04
C ARG A 37 -17.72 -4.37 -4.53
N TRP A 38 -18.11 -3.24 -5.10
CA TRP A 38 -17.83 -2.97 -6.50
C TRP A 38 -16.33 -2.81 -6.79
N ALA A 39 -15.62 -2.04 -5.98
CA ALA A 39 -14.19 -1.79 -6.14
C ALA A 39 -13.37 -3.06 -6.00
N ILE A 40 -13.66 -3.89 -5.01
CA ILE A 40 -13.02 -5.19 -4.79
C ILE A 40 -13.25 -6.10 -6.00
N GLY A 41 -14.49 -6.24 -6.47
CA GLY A 41 -14.79 -7.06 -7.65
C GLY A 41 -14.00 -6.64 -8.89
N ALA A 42 -13.71 -5.34 -9.04
CA ALA A 42 -12.90 -4.82 -10.14
C ALA A 42 -11.38 -5.07 -9.97
N MET A 43 -10.90 -5.22 -8.75
CA MET A 43 -9.48 -5.43 -8.44
C MET A 43 -9.07 -6.90 -8.37
N GLN A 44 -10.02 -7.82 -8.18
CA GLN A 44 -9.73 -9.25 -8.04
C GLN A 44 -9.21 -9.87 -9.32
N TRP A 45 -8.12 -10.60 -9.21
CA TRP A 45 -7.56 -11.36 -10.31
C TRP A 45 -8.26 -12.71 -10.46
N PRO A 46 -8.61 -13.12 -11.70
CA PRO A 46 -9.12 -14.46 -11.94
C PRO A 46 -8.10 -15.51 -11.46
N SER A 47 -8.50 -16.32 -10.50
CA SER A 47 -7.71 -17.40 -9.95
C SER A 47 -8.65 -18.55 -9.56
N PRO A 48 -8.24 -19.82 -9.73
CA PRO A 48 -9.03 -20.96 -9.24
C PRO A 48 -9.24 -20.93 -7.72
N ASP A 49 -8.36 -20.25 -6.98
CA ASP A 49 -8.39 -20.14 -5.52
C ASP A 49 -9.16 -18.91 -5.02
N ILE A 50 -9.62 -18.02 -5.93
CA ILE A 50 -10.25 -16.77 -5.54
C ILE A 50 -11.52 -16.97 -4.71
N GLY A 51 -12.32 -17.98 -5.05
CA GLY A 51 -13.53 -18.32 -4.33
C GLY A 51 -13.32 -18.77 -2.88
N LYS A 52 -12.08 -19.14 -2.51
CA LYS A 52 -11.70 -19.46 -1.14
C LYS A 52 -11.50 -18.20 -0.28
N PHE A 53 -10.87 -17.17 -0.86
CA PHE A 53 -10.48 -15.96 -0.14
C PHE A 53 -11.39 -14.76 -0.41
N THR A 54 -12.12 -14.80 -1.51
CA THR A 54 -13.08 -13.77 -1.88
C THR A 54 -14.39 -14.42 -2.28
N PRO A 55 -15.02 -15.20 -1.38
CA PRO A 55 -16.39 -15.63 -1.60
C PRO A 55 -17.24 -14.39 -1.89
N GLU A 56 -18.46 -14.56 -2.40
CA GLU A 56 -19.42 -13.48 -2.54
C GLU A 56 -19.28 -12.55 -1.33
N PHE A 57 -18.60 -11.42 -1.52
CA PHE A 57 -17.95 -10.66 -0.46
C PHE A 57 -18.96 -10.35 0.66
N ASP A 58 -18.94 -11.16 1.67
CA ASP A 58 -19.79 -11.01 2.82
C ASP A 58 -19.13 -10.07 3.83
N TRP A 59 -19.79 -8.98 4.18
CA TRP A 59 -19.37 -8.06 5.21
C TRP A 59 -19.37 -8.67 6.62
N ALA A 60 -19.58 -9.97 6.75
CA ALA A 60 -19.32 -10.74 7.95
C ALA A 60 -17.93 -11.40 7.95
N THR A 61 -17.19 -11.28 6.86
CA THR A 61 -15.90 -11.95 6.71
C THR A 61 -14.82 -11.32 7.57
N GLN A 62 -14.12 -12.14 8.30
CA GLN A 62 -12.89 -11.79 9.01
C GLN A 62 -11.77 -12.68 8.46
N PHE A 63 -10.73 -12.04 7.94
CA PHE A 63 -9.53 -12.77 7.50
C PHE A 63 -8.65 -13.12 8.70
N THR A 64 -7.95 -14.23 8.58
CA THR A 64 -7.05 -14.72 9.64
C THR A 64 -5.58 -14.61 9.24
N VAL A 65 -4.70 -14.82 10.21
CA VAL A 65 -3.25 -14.94 9.97
C VAL A 65 -2.95 -16.10 9.03
N ASP A 66 -3.66 -17.23 9.16
CA ASP A 66 -3.46 -18.40 8.32
C ASP A 66 -3.91 -18.15 6.87
N ASP A 67 -5.02 -17.42 6.67
CA ASP A 67 -5.48 -17.02 5.33
C ASP A 67 -4.43 -16.14 4.63
N MET A 68 -3.84 -15.18 5.34
CA MET A 68 -2.80 -14.33 4.78
C MET A 68 -1.52 -15.09 4.48
N TYR A 69 -1.10 -16.00 5.37
CA TYR A 69 0.06 -16.84 5.12
C TYR A 69 -0.13 -17.70 3.87
N GLU A 70 -1.32 -18.30 3.72
CA GLU A 70 -1.64 -19.11 2.56
C GLU A 70 -1.63 -18.29 1.27
N MET A 71 -2.26 -17.11 1.26
CA MET A 71 -2.29 -16.22 0.08
C MET A 71 -0.90 -15.77 -0.36
N GLU A 72 -0.10 -15.28 0.59
CA GLU A 72 1.18 -14.65 0.31
C GLU A 72 2.28 -15.68 0.02
N PHE A 73 2.37 -16.73 0.82
CA PHE A 73 3.56 -17.57 0.86
C PHE A 73 3.35 -19.02 0.38
N VAL A 74 2.10 -19.47 0.23
CA VAL A 74 1.78 -20.80 -0.29
C VAL A 74 1.26 -20.73 -1.72
N LEU A 75 0.28 -19.86 -1.98
CA LEU A 75 -0.36 -19.70 -3.28
C LEU A 75 0.37 -18.70 -4.19
N SER A 76 1.29 -17.93 -3.63
CA SER A 76 2.01 -16.87 -4.35
C SER A 76 3.51 -16.96 -4.08
N PRO A 77 4.35 -16.55 -5.06
CA PRO A 77 5.80 -16.59 -4.91
C PRO A 77 6.38 -15.36 -4.18
N VAL A 78 5.75 -14.95 -3.08
CA VAL A 78 6.20 -13.82 -2.26
C VAL A 78 7.26 -14.28 -1.28
N ASP A 79 8.34 -13.55 -1.14
CA ASP A 79 9.41 -13.83 -0.17
C ASP A 79 9.15 -13.14 1.17
N MET A 80 8.83 -11.85 1.11
CA MET A 80 8.49 -11.05 2.28
C MET A 80 7.25 -10.19 2.02
N ALA A 81 6.56 -9.81 3.08
CA ALA A 81 5.41 -8.92 3.01
C ALA A 81 5.48 -7.83 4.07
N MET A 82 4.87 -6.68 3.79
CA MET A 82 4.58 -5.65 4.77
C MET A 82 3.08 -5.58 4.99
N VAL A 83 2.65 -5.95 6.19
CA VAL A 83 1.25 -5.90 6.57
C VAL A 83 0.91 -4.54 7.18
N HIS A 84 -0.18 -3.92 6.68
CA HIS A 84 -0.53 -2.55 7.02
C HIS A 84 -1.81 -2.46 7.85
N ALA A 85 -1.77 -1.66 8.91
CA ALA A 85 -2.99 -1.22 9.59
C ALA A 85 -3.75 -0.20 8.72
N VAL A 86 -5.08 -0.27 8.76
CA VAL A 86 -5.99 0.68 8.09
C VAL A 86 -6.98 1.19 9.13
N PRO A 87 -6.81 2.41 9.63
CA PRO A 87 -7.68 2.92 10.69
C PRO A 87 -9.12 3.10 10.22
N VAL A 88 -9.42 4.05 9.37
CA VAL A 88 -10.75 4.37 8.79
C VAL A 88 -11.87 4.27 9.82
N TRP A 89 -11.70 4.94 10.99
CA TRP A 89 -12.65 4.96 12.10
C TRP A 89 -13.96 5.69 11.80
N ASP A 90 -14.07 6.27 10.61
CA ASP A 90 -15.37 6.77 10.12
C ASP A 90 -16.45 5.68 10.16
N TRP A 91 -16.09 4.44 9.76
CA TRP A 91 -17.05 3.35 9.58
C TRP A 91 -16.74 2.08 10.37
N PHE A 92 -15.58 2.01 11.05
CA PHE A 92 -15.12 0.84 11.79
C PHE A 92 -14.74 1.19 13.23
N ASN A 93 -15.16 0.35 14.18
CA ASN A 93 -14.90 0.56 15.61
C ASN A 93 -13.41 0.37 15.98
N HIS A 94 -12.74 -0.57 15.31
CA HIS A 94 -11.35 -0.96 15.57
C HIS A 94 -10.43 -0.69 14.38
N GLY A 95 -10.94 0.00 13.36
CA GLY A 95 -10.27 0.17 12.07
C GLY A 95 -10.67 -0.90 11.06
N PHE A 96 -10.47 -0.59 9.77
CA PHE A 96 -10.78 -1.48 8.67
C PHE A 96 -9.84 -2.69 8.61
N ALA A 97 -8.56 -2.48 8.93
CA ALA A 97 -7.56 -3.51 9.22
C ALA A 97 -6.91 -3.18 10.57
N PRO A 98 -7.43 -3.74 11.69
CA PRO A 98 -7.00 -3.40 13.03
C PRO A 98 -5.51 -3.68 13.26
N ILE A 99 -4.79 -2.76 13.92
CA ILE A 99 -3.34 -2.86 14.14
C ILE A 99 -2.94 -4.16 14.86
N GLU A 100 -3.76 -4.60 15.82
CA GLU A 100 -3.49 -5.81 16.59
C GLU A 100 -3.57 -7.10 15.74
N MET A 101 -4.41 -7.10 14.70
CA MET A 101 -4.48 -8.22 13.75
C MET A 101 -3.23 -8.24 12.86
N GLN A 102 -2.77 -7.08 12.41
CA GLN A 102 -1.55 -6.95 11.62
C GLN A 102 -0.32 -7.37 12.43
N HIS A 103 -0.24 -6.92 13.69
CA HIS A 103 0.83 -7.32 14.61
C HIS A 103 0.89 -8.83 14.81
N ARG A 104 -0.26 -9.52 14.95
CA ARG A 104 -0.27 -10.99 15.10
C ARG A 104 0.39 -11.69 13.92
N PHE A 105 0.19 -11.21 12.71
CA PHE A 105 0.82 -11.78 11.52
C PHE A 105 2.32 -11.52 11.49
N ALA A 106 2.75 -10.28 11.76
CA ALA A 106 4.17 -9.95 11.85
C ALA A 106 4.88 -10.72 12.97
N ALA A 107 4.24 -10.86 14.14
CA ALA A 107 4.79 -11.60 15.27
C ALA A 107 4.85 -13.12 15.04
N ALA A 108 3.93 -13.68 14.22
CA ALA A 108 3.93 -15.10 13.88
C ALA A 108 5.03 -15.47 12.88
N TYR A 109 5.42 -14.53 12.00
CA TYR A 109 6.39 -14.76 10.92
C TYR A 109 7.43 -13.63 10.81
N PRO A 110 8.19 -13.35 11.87
CA PRO A 110 9.07 -12.17 11.96
C PRO A 110 10.23 -12.20 10.95
N GLU A 111 10.57 -13.37 10.38
CA GLU A 111 11.59 -13.52 9.36
C GLU A 111 11.16 -13.00 7.97
N ARG A 112 9.84 -12.90 7.71
CA ARG A 112 9.29 -12.54 6.40
C ARG A 112 8.18 -11.49 6.42
N VAL A 113 7.59 -11.15 7.59
CA VAL A 113 6.50 -10.18 7.68
C VAL A 113 6.91 -8.98 8.51
N LEU A 114 6.83 -7.78 7.92
CA LEU A 114 7.07 -6.52 8.60
C LEU A 114 5.76 -5.80 8.88
N LEU A 115 5.70 -5.04 9.96
CA LEU A 115 4.52 -4.26 10.35
C LEU A 115 4.64 -2.80 9.89
N CYS A 116 3.65 -2.33 9.14
CA CYS A 116 3.39 -0.91 8.92
C CYS A 116 2.26 -0.46 9.84
N GLY A 117 2.58 0.42 10.77
CA GLY A 117 1.63 1.01 11.69
C GLY A 117 0.74 2.06 11.03
N ALA A 118 -0.27 2.51 11.76
CA ALA A 118 -1.10 3.64 11.38
C ALA A 118 -1.60 4.37 12.61
N VAL A 119 -1.65 5.69 12.51
CA VAL A 119 -2.25 6.57 13.51
C VAL A 119 -3.06 7.66 12.82
N ASP A 120 -4.02 8.22 13.53
CA ASP A 120 -4.83 9.31 13.03
C ASP A 120 -4.91 10.44 14.06
N PRO A 121 -4.36 11.62 13.76
CA PRO A 121 -4.37 12.75 14.67
C PRO A 121 -5.76 13.33 14.95
N LEU A 122 -6.74 13.11 14.06
CA LEU A 122 -8.13 13.55 14.32
C LEU A 122 -8.85 12.61 15.30
N HIS A 123 -8.48 11.34 15.32
CA HIS A 123 -9.04 10.37 16.25
C HIS A 123 -8.35 10.42 17.62
N HIS A 124 -7.02 10.45 17.64
CA HIS A 124 -6.22 10.39 18.87
C HIS A 124 -5.88 11.75 19.49
N GLY A 125 -6.10 12.86 18.74
CA GLY A 125 -5.35 14.11 18.95
C GLY A 125 -3.86 13.94 18.57
N VAL A 126 -3.16 15.03 18.29
CA VAL A 126 -1.74 14.97 17.85
C VAL A 126 -0.86 14.27 18.89
N ASP A 127 -0.96 14.67 20.15
CA ASP A 127 -0.18 14.05 21.25
C ASP A 127 -0.52 12.56 21.45
N GLY A 128 -1.79 12.21 21.27
CA GLY A 128 -2.25 10.82 21.35
C GLY A 128 -1.70 9.99 20.21
N ALA A 129 -1.70 10.52 19.00
CA ALA A 129 -1.13 9.88 17.81
C ALA A 129 0.38 9.64 17.97
N MET A 130 1.14 10.61 18.51
CA MET A 130 2.57 10.45 18.78
C MET A 130 2.85 9.35 19.82
N ARG A 131 2.06 9.28 20.90
CA ARG A 131 2.19 8.18 21.89
C ARG A 131 1.84 6.83 21.29
N GLU A 132 0.85 6.77 20.41
CA GLU A 132 0.47 5.54 19.72
C GLU A 132 1.56 5.11 18.72
N MET A 133 2.21 6.04 18.01
CA MET A 133 3.38 5.72 17.18
C MET A 133 4.51 5.09 18.03
N GLU A 134 4.80 5.66 19.20
CA GLU A 134 5.80 5.14 20.14
C GLU A 134 5.46 3.72 20.59
N ARG A 135 4.20 3.46 20.97
CA ARG A 135 3.71 2.12 21.31
C ARG A 135 3.87 1.14 20.14
N GLN A 136 3.44 1.54 18.95
CA GLN A 136 3.50 0.67 17.77
C GLN A 136 4.95 0.31 17.38
N VAL A 137 5.91 1.21 17.55
CA VAL A 137 7.32 0.91 17.30
C VAL A 137 7.89 0.01 18.40
N HIS A 138 7.75 0.39 19.68
CA HIS A 138 8.46 -0.29 20.75
C HIS A 138 7.79 -1.59 21.21
N GLU A 139 6.47 -1.68 21.16
CA GLU A 139 5.74 -2.85 21.64
C GLU A 139 5.31 -3.79 20.49
N LEU A 140 4.99 -3.24 19.30
CA LEU A 140 4.48 -4.02 18.17
C LEU A 140 5.51 -4.22 17.05
N GLY A 141 6.62 -3.48 17.05
CA GLY A 141 7.69 -3.62 16.07
C GLY A 141 7.40 -2.97 14.73
N ALA A 142 6.58 -1.91 14.68
CA ALA A 142 6.31 -1.18 13.44
C ALA A 142 7.59 -0.54 12.87
N VAL A 143 7.86 -0.76 11.59
CA VAL A 143 9.03 -0.24 10.86
C VAL A 143 8.69 0.91 9.92
N SER A 144 7.42 1.19 9.72
CA SER A 144 6.88 2.23 8.84
C SER A 144 5.53 2.67 9.37
N PHE A 145 5.03 3.82 8.91
CA PHE A 145 3.66 4.27 9.17
C PHE A 145 2.95 4.64 7.88
N LYS A 146 1.66 4.26 7.76
CA LYS A 146 0.78 4.70 6.68
C LYS A 146 -0.30 5.63 7.24
N PHE A 147 -0.39 6.81 6.66
CA PHE A 147 -1.33 7.86 7.04
C PHE A 147 -2.53 7.89 6.09
N TYR A 148 -3.70 8.03 6.67
CA TYR A 148 -4.99 8.18 6.00
C TYR A 148 -5.56 9.53 6.41
N ASN A 149 -5.40 10.53 5.55
CA ASN A 149 -5.72 11.92 5.89
C ASN A 149 -7.13 12.37 5.48
N GLY A 150 -7.88 11.51 4.80
CA GLY A 150 -9.29 11.72 4.44
C GLY A 150 -10.25 11.25 5.51
N HIS A 151 -11.34 12.01 5.72
CA HIS A 151 -12.45 11.68 6.60
C HIS A 151 -13.75 12.22 6.03
N VAL A 152 -14.89 11.66 6.46
CA VAL A 152 -16.21 12.19 6.06
C VAL A 152 -16.48 13.56 6.70
N ASP A 153 -16.14 13.69 7.98
CA ASP A 153 -16.45 14.88 8.79
C ASP A 153 -15.18 15.72 9.08
N GLY A 154 -14.35 15.91 8.09
CA GLY A 154 -13.10 16.67 8.19
C GLY A 154 -11.91 15.87 7.69
N SER A 155 -10.82 16.58 7.46
CA SER A 155 -9.58 15.99 6.93
C SER A 155 -8.41 16.81 7.44
N TRP A 156 -7.21 16.26 7.36
CA TRP A 156 -6.00 17.01 7.66
C TRP A 156 -5.07 17.01 6.45
N ALA A 157 -4.29 18.06 6.29
CA ALA A 157 -3.32 18.16 5.21
C ALA A 157 -1.97 17.59 5.62
N CYS A 158 -1.31 16.86 4.73
CA CYS A 158 0.01 16.30 5.00
C CYS A 158 1.11 17.38 5.19
N ASP A 159 0.85 18.61 4.78
CA ASP A 159 1.74 19.76 5.03
C ASP A 159 1.29 20.68 6.18
N ASP A 160 0.32 20.26 6.97
CA ASP A 160 -0.09 20.99 8.16
C ASP A 160 1.01 20.92 9.24
N ARG A 161 1.53 22.10 9.60
CA ARG A 161 2.64 22.20 10.56
C ARG A 161 2.26 21.90 12.00
N GLN A 162 0.97 21.95 12.34
CA GLN A 162 0.49 21.70 13.70
C GLN A 162 -0.02 20.27 13.88
N VAL A 163 -0.44 19.63 12.80
CA VAL A 163 -1.01 18.28 12.83
C VAL A 163 -0.04 17.24 12.29
N ALA A 164 0.49 17.44 11.08
CA ALA A 164 1.31 16.46 10.38
C ALA A 164 2.79 16.47 10.79
N TYR A 165 3.40 17.65 10.92
CA TYR A 165 4.83 17.78 11.19
C TYR A 165 5.26 17.13 12.52
N PRO A 166 4.51 17.27 13.64
CA PRO A 166 4.86 16.56 14.87
C PRO A 166 4.93 15.03 14.71
N LEU A 167 4.10 14.46 13.80
CA LEU A 167 4.14 13.02 13.51
C LEU A 167 5.40 12.62 12.73
N TYR A 168 5.87 13.47 11.82
CA TYR A 168 7.09 13.23 11.06
C TYR A 168 8.35 13.37 11.92
N GLU A 169 8.37 14.38 12.79
CA GLU A 169 9.42 14.56 13.82
C GLU A 169 9.46 13.34 14.76
N LYS A 170 8.30 12.89 15.23
CA LYS A 170 8.20 11.67 16.07
C LYS A 170 8.68 10.43 15.33
N ALA A 171 8.35 10.25 14.05
CA ALA A 171 8.86 9.12 13.26
C ALA A 171 10.40 9.14 13.19
N GLN A 172 11.02 10.30 12.96
CA GLN A 172 12.49 10.43 12.95
C GLN A 172 13.10 10.13 14.32
N GLU A 173 12.50 10.60 15.43
CA GLU A 173 12.92 10.27 16.79
C GLU A 173 12.90 8.75 17.05
N LEU A 174 11.90 8.06 16.52
CA LEU A 174 11.75 6.61 16.62
C LEU A 174 12.59 5.80 15.62
N GLY A 175 13.39 6.48 14.78
CA GLY A 175 14.22 5.83 13.75
C GLY A 175 13.43 5.31 12.54
N VAL A 176 12.19 5.73 12.36
CA VAL A 176 11.35 5.37 11.22
C VAL A 176 11.56 6.37 10.09
N SER A 177 12.13 5.93 9.00
CA SER A 177 12.46 6.77 7.83
C SER A 177 11.52 6.61 6.65
N MET A 178 10.57 5.66 6.66
CA MET A 178 9.61 5.44 5.58
C MET A 178 8.20 5.76 6.07
N LEU A 179 7.62 6.83 5.51
CA LEU A 179 6.25 7.26 5.77
C LEU A 179 5.42 7.14 4.50
N GLN A 180 4.26 6.52 4.61
CA GLN A 180 3.40 6.15 3.51
C GLN A 180 2.07 6.90 3.61
N PHE A 181 1.49 7.29 2.48
CA PHE A 181 0.31 8.15 2.45
C PHE A 181 -0.74 7.58 1.52
N HIS A 182 -1.93 7.37 2.06
CA HIS A 182 -3.09 7.04 1.25
C HIS A 182 -3.50 8.28 0.47
N LYS A 183 -3.22 8.29 -0.82
CA LYS A 183 -3.57 9.38 -1.73
C LYS A 183 -4.38 8.83 -2.90
N GLY A 184 -5.40 9.59 -3.33
CA GLY A 184 -6.37 9.05 -4.28
C GLY A 184 -7.22 7.91 -3.71
N LEU A 185 -7.96 7.21 -4.55
CA LEU A 185 -8.85 6.09 -4.20
C LEU A 185 -9.67 6.34 -2.90
N PRO A 186 -10.60 7.30 -2.90
CA PRO A 186 -11.32 7.67 -1.68
C PRO A 186 -12.13 6.50 -1.12
N PHE A 187 -12.13 6.36 0.21
CA PHE A 187 -13.04 5.45 0.88
C PHE A 187 -14.45 6.06 0.88
N GLY A 188 -15.42 5.28 0.41
CA GLY A 188 -16.83 5.68 0.43
C GLY A 188 -17.06 7.11 -0.07
N GLN A 189 -17.52 7.99 0.80
CA GLN A 189 -17.89 9.36 0.50
C GLN A 189 -16.83 10.42 0.92
N TRP A 190 -15.56 10.02 1.08
CA TRP A 190 -14.50 10.99 1.31
C TRP A 190 -14.38 11.98 0.14
N ASP A 191 -14.09 13.21 0.45
CA ASP A 191 -13.78 14.22 -0.56
C ASP A 191 -12.45 13.87 -1.25
N VAL A 192 -12.49 13.70 -2.57
CA VAL A 192 -11.31 13.32 -3.34
C VAL A 192 -10.23 14.40 -3.36
N GLU A 193 -10.58 15.68 -3.22
CA GLU A 193 -9.63 16.80 -3.23
C GLU A 193 -8.62 16.73 -2.07
N VAL A 194 -9.02 16.24 -0.89
CA VAL A 194 -8.12 16.11 0.26
C VAL A 194 -7.07 15.00 0.06
N LEU A 195 -7.29 14.14 -0.92
CA LEU A 195 -6.40 13.05 -1.29
C LEU A 195 -5.44 13.41 -2.43
N ARG A 196 -5.41 14.67 -2.88
CA ARG A 196 -4.41 15.13 -3.84
C ARG A 196 -3.01 15.05 -3.24
N PRO A 197 -1.99 14.66 -4.03
CA PRO A 197 -0.64 14.48 -3.51
C PRO A 197 0.16 15.78 -3.35
N VAL A 198 -0.40 16.93 -3.73
CA VAL A 198 0.32 18.22 -3.73
C VAL A 198 0.82 18.67 -2.36
N ASP A 199 0.17 18.23 -1.29
CA ASP A 199 0.53 18.50 0.10
C ASP A 199 1.73 17.68 0.59
N ILE A 200 2.25 16.73 -0.20
CA ILE A 200 3.49 15.98 0.09
C ILE A 200 4.75 16.80 -0.25
N GLN A 201 4.66 17.79 -1.13
CA GLN A 201 5.83 18.52 -1.63
C GLN A 201 6.59 19.30 -0.53
N ARG A 202 5.84 19.97 0.35
CA ARG A 202 6.46 20.76 1.42
C ARG A 202 7.14 19.89 2.46
N PRO A 203 6.48 18.86 3.05
CA PRO A 203 7.15 17.96 3.97
C PRO A 203 8.30 17.19 3.32
N ALA A 204 8.20 16.73 2.08
CA ALA A 204 9.31 16.06 1.40
C ALA A 204 10.58 16.95 1.29
N ARG A 205 10.42 18.27 1.14
CA ARG A 205 11.53 19.22 1.18
C ARG A 205 12.04 19.48 2.59
N ASP A 206 11.12 19.62 3.57
CA ASP A 206 11.45 20.02 4.94
C ASP A 206 12.01 18.83 5.77
N PHE A 207 11.76 17.58 5.35
CA PHE A 207 12.24 16.32 5.95
C PHE A 207 13.03 15.47 4.93
N PRO A 208 14.24 15.87 4.53
CA PRO A 208 14.99 15.21 3.45
C PRO A 208 15.42 13.78 3.78
N ASP A 209 15.52 13.41 5.05
CA ASP A 209 15.91 12.08 5.54
C ASP A 209 14.72 11.12 5.68
N VAL A 210 13.50 11.58 5.40
CA VAL A 210 12.27 10.79 5.40
C VAL A 210 11.90 10.43 3.96
N ASN A 211 11.60 9.17 3.70
CA ASN A 211 11.08 8.67 2.43
C ASN A 211 9.55 8.74 2.44
N PHE A 212 8.98 9.55 1.57
CA PHE A 212 7.54 9.74 1.42
C PHE A 212 7.01 8.83 0.31
N VAL A 213 6.14 7.88 0.65
CA VAL A 213 5.57 6.93 -0.33
C VAL A 213 4.12 7.30 -0.61
N ILE A 214 3.83 7.73 -1.83
CA ILE A 214 2.47 8.03 -2.30
C ILE A 214 1.83 6.74 -2.80
N HIS A 215 0.76 6.30 -2.14
CA HIS A 215 0.03 5.08 -2.51
C HIS A 215 -0.95 5.30 -3.66
N HIS A 216 -1.29 4.21 -4.34
CA HIS A 216 -2.33 4.11 -5.37
C HIS A 216 -2.13 5.08 -6.54
N LEU A 217 -0.87 5.50 -6.79
CA LEU A 217 -0.52 6.57 -7.75
C LEU A 217 -1.34 7.85 -7.55
N ALA A 218 -1.89 8.05 -6.35
CA ALA A 218 -2.87 9.10 -6.04
C ALA A 218 -4.05 9.17 -7.04
N LEU A 219 -4.51 8.06 -7.60
CA LEU A 219 -5.61 8.03 -8.59
C LEU A 219 -6.84 8.78 -8.09
N PRO A 220 -7.35 9.80 -8.82
CA PRO A 220 -7.13 10.11 -10.24
C PRO A 220 -5.97 11.08 -10.57
N TYR A 221 -5.19 11.53 -9.61
CA TYR A 221 -4.15 12.56 -9.73
C TYR A 221 -2.76 11.99 -10.11
N VAL A 222 -2.73 11.03 -11.05
CA VAL A 222 -1.51 10.29 -11.42
C VAL A 222 -0.41 11.21 -11.96
N ASP A 223 -0.75 12.14 -12.84
CA ASP A 223 0.21 13.09 -13.44
C ASP A 223 0.86 14.00 -12.37
N GLU A 224 0.06 14.41 -11.37
CA GLU A 224 0.58 15.17 -10.23
C GLU A 224 1.57 14.34 -9.40
N ALA A 225 1.23 13.08 -9.11
CA ALA A 225 2.09 12.17 -8.37
C ALA A 225 3.42 11.92 -9.10
N ILE A 226 3.38 11.67 -10.40
CA ILE A 226 4.56 11.54 -11.26
C ILE A 226 5.40 12.82 -11.24
N SER A 227 4.76 13.99 -11.43
CA SER A 227 5.44 15.28 -11.39
C SER A 227 6.11 15.58 -10.05
N ILE A 228 5.51 15.16 -8.94
CA ILE A 228 6.11 15.32 -7.61
C ILE A 228 7.29 14.35 -7.45
N ALA A 229 7.11 13.07 -7.73
CA ALA A 229 8.16 12.07 -7.59
C ALA A 229 9.39 12.37 -8.48
N SER A 230 9.21 13.00 -9.66
CA SER A 230 10.32 13.36 -10.54
C SER A 230 11.22 14.48 -9.95
N ARG A 231 10.70 15.34 -9.08
CA ARG A 231 11.42 16.49 -8.54
C ARG A 231 11.95 16.31 -7.12
N PHE A 232 11.33 15.41 -6.34
CA PHE A 232 11.72 15.17 -4.95
C PHE A 232 12.45 13.83 -4.82
N PRO A 233 13.75 13.82 -4.42
CA PRO A 233 14.55 12.60 -4.40
C PRO A 233 14.03 11.54 -3.43
N ASN A 234 13.35 11.98 -2.37
CA ASN A 234 12.80 11.16 -1.30
C ASN A 234 11.29 10.86 -1.44
N VAL A 235 10.70 11.12 -2.62
CA VAL A 235 9.31 10.73 -2.91
C VAL A 235 9.27 9.52 -3.82
N TYR A 236 8.50 8.51 -3.43
CA TYR A 236 8.31 7.22 -4.10
C TYR A 236 6.83 7.00 -4.41
N LEU A 237 6.54 6.17 -5.41
CA LEU A 237 5.17 5.81 -5.79
C LEU A 237 4.92 4.33 -5.53
N ALA A 238 3.91 4.04 -4.71
CA ALA A 238 3.41 2.68 -4.54
C ALA A 238 2.30 2.40 -5.55
N LEU A 239 2.48 1.33 -6.32
CA LEU A 239 1.58 0.88 -7.38
C LEU A 239 0.43 0.04 -6.81
N SER A 240 0.33 -0.05 -5.47
CA SER A 240 -0.65 -0.87 -4.77
C SER A 240 -2.10 -0.54 -5.17
N GLY A 241 -2.94 -1.56 -5.30
CA GLY A 241 -4.32 -1.45 -5.75
C GLY A 241 -4.45 -1.11 -7.24
N VAL A 242 -3.72 -0.09 -7.73
CA VAL A 242 -3.84 0.38 -9.12
C VAL A 242 -3.34 -0.66 -10.13
N MET A 243 -2.21 -1.32 -9.82
CA MET A 243 -1.68 -2.36 -10.71
C MET A 243 -2.58 -3.59 -10.80
N SER A 244 -3.46 -3.81 -9.84
CA SER A 244 -4.47 -4.87 -9.91
C SER A 244 -5.43 -4.71 -11.09
N PHE A 245 -5.56 -3.50 -11.65
CA PHE A 245 -6.33 -3.29 -12.87
C PHE A 245 -5.64 -3.78 -14.17
N LEU A 246 -4.43 -4.31 -14.10
CA LEU A 246 -3.71 -4.80 -15.29
C LEU A 246 -4.53 -5.84 -16.09
N HIS A 247 -5.31 -6.69 -15.42
CA HIS A 247 -6.14 -7.71 -16.12
C HIS A 247 -7.41 -7.16 -16.78
N VAL A 248 -7.97 -6.04 -16.30
CA VAL A 248 -9.21 -5.44 -16.84
C VAL A 248 -8.95 -4.21 -17.70
N ALA A 249 -7.84 -3.50 -17.49
CA ALA A 249 -7.49 -2.29 -18.21
C ALA A 249 -5.98 -2.25 -18.56
N PRO A 250 -5.44 -3.29 -19.24
CA PRO A 250 -4.00 -3.44 -19.46
C PRO A 250 -3.37 -2.24 -20.15
N ARG A 251 -4.07 -1.68 -21.13
CA ARG A 251 -3.57 -0.53 -21.88
C ARG A 251 -3.35 0.71 -21.00
N ARG A 252 -4.27 0.96 -20.09
CA ARG A 252 -4.17 2.09 -19.18
C ARG A 252 -2.99 1.94 -18.21
N ILE A 253 -2.79 0.72 -17.69
CA ILE A 253 -1.65 0.41 -16.83
C ILE A 253 -0.33 0.54 -17.57
N GLN A 254 -0.25 0.04 -18.81
CA GLN A 254 0.93 0.20 -19.66
C GLN A 254 1.27 1.67 -19.93
N MET A 255 0.27 2.51 -20.17
CA MET A 255 0.48 3.96 -20.35
C MET A 255 1.04 4.62 -19.07
N TRP A 256 0.45 4.36 -17.92
CA TRP A 256 0.96 4.91 -16.66
C TRP A 256 2.36 4.39 -16.32
N LEU A 257 2.60 3.08 -16.51
CA LEU A 257 3.92 2.50 -16.28
C LEU A 257 4.97 3.09 -17.21
N GLY A 258 4.66 3.22 -18.51
CA GLY A 258 5.55 3.82 -19.50
C GLY A 258 5.92 5.27 -19.14
N GLU A 259 4.93 6.06 -18.74
CA GLU A 259 5.12 7.44 -18.29
C GLU A 259 6.01 7.52 -17.02
N MET A 260 5.76 6.66 -16.04
CA MET A 260 6.59 6.59 -14.83
C MET A 260 8.03 6.18 -15.16
N LEU A 261 8.21 5.14 -15.97
CA LEU A 261 9.56 4.69 -16.37
C LEU A 261 10.32 5.78 -17.10
N GLN A 262 9.64 6.56 -17.96
CA GLN A 262 10.25 7.65 -18.72
C GLN A 262 10.62 8.86 -17.83
N ASN A 263 9.75 9.23 -16.89
CA ASN A 263 9.90 10.50 -16.14
C ASN A 263 10.63 10.35 -14.81
N ILE A 264 10.54 9.19 -14.15
CA ILE A 264 11.13 8.98 -12.82
C ILE A 264 12.01 7.73 -12.73
N GLY A 265 11.87 6.82 -13.67
CA GLY A 265 12.58 5.54 -13.67
C GLY A 265 12.04 4.51 -12.67
N PRO A 266 12.48 3.25 -12.80
CA PRO A 266 11.96 2.14 -11.99
C PRO A 266 12.34 2.22 -10.52
N HIS A 267 13.45 2.91 -10.18
CA HIS A 267 14.05 2.94 -8.84
C HIS A 267 13.21 3.66 -7.76
N LYS A 268 12.12 4.29 -8.15
CA LYS A 268 11.16 4.97 -7.25
C LYS A 268 9.78 4.32 -7.22
N LEU A 269 9.62 3.20 -7.91
CA LEU A 269 8.36 2.48 -7.98
C LEU A 269 8.39 1.28 -7.03
N MET A 270 7.30 1.05 -6.31
CA MET A 270 7.14 -0.07 -5.39
C MET A 270 5.83 -0.79 -5.68
N TRP A 271 5.87 -2.11 -5.66
CA TRP A 271 4.68 -2.92 -5.79
C TRP A 271 4.09 -3.27 -4.41
N GLY A 272 2.78 -3.51 -4.38
CA GLY A 272 2.03 -4.08 -3.27
C GLY A 272 0.70 -4.64 -3.79
N SER A 273 0.27 -5.77 -3.28
CA SER A 273 -0.88 -6.52 -3.80
C SER A 273 -2.23 -5.94 -3.41
N GLU A 274 -2.35 -5.36 -2.22
CA GLU A 274 -3.62 -5.11 -1.51
C GLU A 274 -4.38 -6.40 -1.12
N ALA A 275 -3.69 -7.55 -1.05
CA ALA A 275 -4.29 -8.75 -0.47
C ALA A 275 -4.72 -8.46 0.99
N ALA A 276 -5.77 -8.99 1.50
CA ALA A 276 -6.63 -10.08 1.02
C ALA A 276 -7.69 -9.65 -0.03
N MET A 277 -8.00 -8.34 -0.20
CA MET A 277 -9.07 -7.90 -1.10
C MET A 277 -8.87 -8.32 -2.56
N THR A 278 -7.64 -8.32 -3.02
CA THR A 278 -7.30 -8.67 -4.42
C THR A 278 -7.15 -10.16 -4.64
N GLY A 279 -7.24 -10.96 -3.58
CA GLY A 279 -6.92 -12.39 -3.60
C GLY A 279 -5.42 -12.66 -3.64
N PRO A 280 -4.99 -13.91 -3.84
CA PRO A 280 -3.57 -14.29 -3.90
C PRO A 280 -2.82 -13.53 -5.01
N PRO A 281 -1.67 -12.93 -4.74
CA PRO A 281 -0.95 -12.11 -5.73
C PRO A 281 -0.26 -12.88 -6.86
N GLY A 282 -0.19 -14.22 -6.79
CA GLY A 282 0.49 -15.05 -7.79
C GLY A 282 0.09 -14.78 -9.25
N PRO A 283 -1.21 -14.72 -9.60
CA PRO A 283 -1.65 -14.42 -10.97
C PRO A 283 -1.17 -13.06 -11.48
N PHE A 284 -1.20 -12.02 -10.64
CA PHE A 284 -0.67 -10.71 -10.96
C PHE A 284 0.85 -10.77 -11.21
N LEU A 285 1.61 -11.38 -10.29
CA LEU A 285 3.05 -11.50 -10.40
C LEU A 285 3.47 -12.15 -11.71
N LYS A 286 2.77 -13.22 -12.11
CA LYS A 286 3.00 -13.85 -13.41
C LYS A 286 2.75 -12.87 -14.57
N ALA A 287 1.60 -12.21 -14.58
CA ALA A 287 1.24 -11.26 -15.65
C ALA A 287 2.21 -10.07 -15.72
N PHE A 288 2.69 -9.58 -14.56
CA PHE A 288 3.65 -8.49 -14.52
C PHE A 288 5.04 -8.92 -15.02
N MET A 289 5.46 -10.15 -14.73
CA MET A 289 6.71 -10.69 -15.29
C MET A 289 6.65 -10.88 -16.79
N ASP A 290 5.48 -11.25 -17.33
CA ASP A 290 5.24 -11.40 -18.78
C ASP A 290 4.98 -10.04 -19.48
N LEU A 291 4.80 -8.94 -18.72
CA LEU A 291 4.46 -7.63 -19.28
C LEU A 291 5.61 -7.07 -20.13
N GLU A 292 5.25 -6.61 -21.31
CA GLU A 292 6.11 -5.85 -22.23
C GLU A 292 5.45 -4.51 -22.59
N MET A 293 6.26 -3.50 -22.89
CA MET A 293 5.76 -2.23 -23.40
C MET A 293 5.43 -2.41 -24.89
N PRO A 294 4.17 -2.22 -25.32
CA PRO A 294 3.78 -2.37 -26.71
C PRO A 294 4.52 -1.40 -27.64
N GLU A 295 4.86 -1.84 -28.86
CA GLU A 295 5.60 -1.04 -29.85
C GLU A 295 4.95 0.30 -30.15
N ASP A 296 3.61 0.34 -30.26
CA ASP A 296 2.87 1.58 -30.54
C ASP A 296 2.92 2.60 -29.37
N LEU A 297 3.15 2.15 -28.13
CA LEU A 297 3.43 3.04 -27.02
C LEU A 297 4.90 3.51 -27.02
N GLN A 298 5.81 2.67 -27.42
CA GLN A 298 7.22 3.04 -27.58
C GLN A 298 7.36 4.07 -28.72
N ASP A 299 6.76 3.81 -29.88
CA ASP A 299 6.85 4.69 -31.05
C ASP A 299 6.04 5.99 -30.88
N GLY A 300 4.83 5.89 -30.29
CA GLY A 300 3.91 7.03 -30.19
C GLY A 300 4.18 7.97 -29.03
N PHE A 301 4.70 7.46 -27.91
CA PHE A 301 4.96 8.24 -26.67
C PHE A 301 6.42 8.27 -26.26
N GLY A 302 7.29 7.47 -26.89
CA GLY A 302 8.69 7.35 -26.51
C GLY A 302 8.90 6.57 -25.23
N TYR A 303 7.93 5.76 -24.80
CA TYR A 303 8.04 5.00 -23.56
C TYR A 303 9.12 3.91 -23.68
N PRO A 304 9.97 3.75 -22.65
CA PRO A 304 10.97 2.69 -22.67
C PRO A 304 10.35 1.31 -22.53
N GLN A 305 11.01 0.29 -23.05
CA GLN A 305 10.66 -1.10 -22.71
C GLN A 305 10.93 -1.34 -21.23
N ILE A 306 10.03 -2.06 -20.56
CA ILE A 306 10.25 -2.53 -19.19
C ILE A 306 11.20 -3.71 -19.21
N THR A 307 12.38 -3.54 -18.60
CA THR A 307 13.39 -4.59 -18.53
C THR A 307 13.14 -5.57 -17.37
N HIS A 308 13.81 -6.71 -17.39
CA HIS A 308 13.78 -7.65 -16.27
C HIS A 308 14.32 -7.01 -14.98
N GLU A 309 15.36 -6.19 -15.08
CA GLU A 309 15.92 -5.47 -13.92
C GLU A 309 14.94 -4.43 -13.36
N ASP A 310 14.17 -3.74 -14.21
CA ASP A 310 13.11 -2.83 -13.75
C ASP A 310 12.05 -3.57 -12.93
N LYS A 311 11.65 -4.75 -13.40
CA LYS A 311 10.69 -5.61 -12.69
C LYS A 311 11.24 -6.08 -11.34
N ARG A 312 12.53 -6.46 -11.28
CA ARG A 312 13.21 -6.81 -10.00
C ARG A 312 13.21 -5.65 -9.01
N MET A 313 13.53 -4.44 -9.47
CA MET A 313 13.49 -3.25 -8.62
C MET A 313 12.08 -2.98 -8.11
N ILE A 314 11.09 -3.02 -8.97
CA ILE A 314 9.69 -2.69 -8.63
C ILE A 314 9.08 -3.74 -7.68
N LEU A 315 9.31 -5.03 -7.92
CA LEU A 315 8.68 -6.12 -7.18
C LEU A 315 9.26 -6.34 -5.77
N GLY A 316 10.44 -5.77 -5.46
CA GLY A 316 11.00 -5.94 -4.12
C GLY A 316 12.31 -5.20 -3.87
N GLY A 317 13.14 -4.98 -4.90
CA GLY A 317 14.46 -4.36 -4.73
C GLY A 317 14.41 -2.96 -4.12
N ASN A 318 13.44 -2.14 -4.51
CA ASN A 318 13.35 -0.77 -4.02
C ASN A 318 12.93 -0.68 -2.55
N ILE A 319 11.90 -1.43 -2.15
CA ILE A 319 11.46 -1.45 -0.75
C ILE A 319 12.53 -2.07 0.15
N ALA A 320 13.18 -3.16 -0.31
CA ALA A 320 14.29 -3.78 0.41
C ALA A 320 15.44 -2.80 0.64
N ARG A 321 15.81 -2.03 -0.39
CA ARG A 321 16.85 -0.99 -0.29
C ARG A 321 16.50 0.09 0.74
N LEU A 322 15.25 0.56 0.78
CA LEU A 322 14.82 1.58 1.74
C LEU A 322 14.80 1.06 3.18
N LEU A 323 14.55 -0.24 3.36
CA LEU A 323 14.51 -0.89 4.67
C LEU A 323 15.86 -1.50 5.07
N GLY A 324 16.90 -1.38 4.24
CA GLY A 324 18.22 -1.95 4.53
C GLY A 324 18.28 -3.48 4.48
N ILE A 325 17.38 -4.12 3.72
CA ILE A 325 17.29 -5.58 3.61
C ILE A 325 18.23 -6.07 2.49
N ASP A 326 19.12 -7.02 2.81
CA ASP A 326 19.92 -7.74 1.82
C ASP A 326 19.07 -8.82 1.15
N THR A 327 18.63 -8.53 -0.07
CA THR A 327 17.78 -9.43 -0.86
C THR A 327 18.44 -10.77 -1.17
N GLY A 328 19.76 -10.77 -1.39
CA GLY A 328 20.51 -12.00 -1.69
C GLY A 328 20.62 -12.92 -0.47
N ALA A 329 20.82 -12.35 0.72
CA ALA A 329 20.81 -13.09 1.98
C ALA A 329 19.40 -13.64 2.28
N LYS A 330 18.37 -12.82 2.09
CA LYS A 330 16.95 -13.23 2.35
C LYS A 330 16.47 -14.32 1.40
N ILE A 331 16.83 -14.29 0.13
CA ILE A 331 16.52 -15.38 -0.82
C ILE A 331 17.11 -16.70 -0.33
N LYS A 332 18.37 -16.69 0.11
CA LYS A 332 19.03 -17.92 0.62
C LYS A 332 18.41 -18.43 1.92
N GLU A 333 17.94 -17.54 2.78
CA GLU A 333 17.27 -17.87 4.04
C GLU A 333 15.88 -18.48 3.79
N LEU A 334 15.10 -17.84 2.90
CA LEU A 334 13.68 -18.16 2.72
C LEU A 334 13.40 -19.21 1.64
N ARG A 335 14.39 -19.48 0.77
CA ARG A 335 14.33 -20.48 -0.32
C ARG A 335 15.51 -21.47 -0.19
N PRO A 336 15.51 -22.33 0.83
CA PRO A 336 16.58 -23.28 1.12
C PRO A 336 16.74 -24.37 0.04
#